data_4d2c3a0a4ab5e91ed0924e7506c84ed4
#
_entry.id   4d2c3a0a4ab5e91ed0924e7506c84ed4
#
_cell.length_a   1.000
_cell.length_b   1.000
_cell.length_c   1.000
_cell.angle_alpha   90.00
_cell.angle_beta   90.00
_cell.angle_gamma   90.00
#
_symmetry.space_group_name_H-M   'P 1'
#
loop_
_entity.id
_entity.type
_entity.pdbx_description
1 polymer ?
#
loop_
_entity_poly.entity_id
_entity_poly.type
_entity_poly.pdbx_seq_one_letter_code
_entity_poly.pdbx_strand_id
1 'polypeptide(L)'
;MRLANLQIDGWELDDGVQLHREHPKTFWIPNVFRRHLLRPKQIVKLVFRIALRDDTGLETEEVERMWVIIERRLGLGQYEGLLDNDPYCTEGIKSGMKVFFEARHVIQIHAANA
;
A
#
# COMPACT_ATOMS: atom_id res chain seq x y z
N MET A 1 13.15 5.18 7.86
CA MET A 1 11.90 4.54 7.42
C MET A 1 12.15 3.04 7.22
N ARG A 2 11.28 2.20 7.74
CA ARG A 2 11.35 0.76 7.51
C ARG A 2 10.06 0.29 6.86
N LEU A 3 10.16 -0.31 5.67
CA LEU A 3 9.01 -0.92 5.00
C LEU A 3 8.60 -2.19 5.72
N ALA A 4 7.30 -2.49 5.72
CA ALA A 4 6.79 -3.72 6.28
C ALA A 4 7.34 -4.93 5.52
N ASN A 5 7.58 -6.01 6.24
CA ASN A 5 8.08 -7.28 5.71
C ASN A 5 7.07 -8.38 6.03
N LEU A 6 6.67 -9.15 5.02
CA LEU A 6 5.62 -10.15 5.16
C LEU A 6 5.92 -11.16 6.28
N GLN A 7 7.15 -11.59 6.41
CA GLN A 7 7.54 -12.61 7.37
C GLN A 7 7.63 -12.08 8.80
N ILE A 8 7.98 -10.80 8.96
CA ILE A 8 8.14 -10.17 10.28
C ILE A 8 6.83 -9.54 10.74
N ASP A 9 6.17 -8.80 9.84
CA ASP A 9 5.03 -7.96 10.18
C ASP A 9 3.68 -8.61 9.83
N GLY A 10 3.70 -9.71 9.07
CA GLY A 10 2.49 -10.37 8.61
C GLY A 10 1.83 -9.71 7.39
N TRP A 11 2.46 -8.69 6.84
CA TRP A 11 2.01 -8.02 5.62
C TRP A 11 3.17 -7.27 4.98
N GLU A 12 3.03 -6.96 3.70
CA GLU A 12 3.96 -6.09 2.98
C GLU A 12 3.24 -5.45 1.79
N LEU A 13 3.87 -4.45 1.19
CA LEU A 13 3.33 -3.77 0.02
C LEU A 13 3.91 -4.37 -1.25
N ASP A 14 3.06 -4.60 -2.24
CA ASP A 14 3.50 -5.00 -3.57
C ASP A 14 4.00 -3.78 -4.35
N ASP A 15 4.94 -4.01 -5.25
CA ASP A 15 5.48 -2.97 -6.13
C ASP A 15 4.53 -2.73 -7.31
N GLY A 16 3.87 -1.58 -7.31
CA GLY A 16 2.92 -1.21 -8.37
C GLY A 16 3.60 -0.99 -9.72
N VAL A 17 4.84 -0.52 -9.73
CA VAL A 17 5.62 -0.34 -10.97
C VAL A 17 5.91 -1.69 -11.60
N GLN A 18 6.27 -2.68 -10.79
CA GLN A 18 6.51 -4.04 -11.25
C GLN A 18 5.23 -4.66 -11.82
N LEU A 19 4.10 -4.50 -11.12
CA LEU A 19 2.81 -5.00 -11.58
C LEU A 19 2.40 -4.36 -12.91
N HIS A 20 2.66 -3.06 -13.07
CA HIS A 20 2.39 -2.37 -14.34
C HIS A 20 3.27 -2.91 -15.47
N ARG A 21 4.54 -3.18 -15.21
CA ARG A 21 5.45 -3.77 -16.21
C ARG A 21 5.00 -5.15 -16.66
N GLU A 22 4.50 -5.96 -15.72
CA GLU A 22 4.00 -7.31 -16.01
C GLU A 22 2.66 -7.28 -16.74
N HIS A 23 1.82 -6.28 -16.47
CA HIS A 23 0.46 -6.17 -17.01
C HIS A 23 0.17 -4.76 -17.53
N PRO A 24 0.91 -4.30 -18.57
CA PRO A 24 0.84 -2.90 -19.00
C PRO A 24 -0.51 -2.47 -19.56
N LYS A 25 -1.34 -3.42 -20.02
CA LYS A 25 -2.66 -3.12 -20.60
C LYS A 25 -3.79 -3.14 -19.58
N THR A 26 -3.59 -3.79 -18.43
CA THR A 26 -4.66 -4.00 -17.46
C THR A 26 -4.35 -3.43 -16.08
N PHE A 27 -3.10 -3.15 -15.78
CA PHE A 27 -2.70 -2.58 -14.49
C PHE A 27 -2.14 -1.17 -14.68
N TRP A 28 -2.97 -0.17 -14.40
CA TRP A 28 -2.64 1.24 -14.57
C TRP A 28 -2.13 1.85 -13.27
N ILE A 29 -1.13 2.73 -13.38
CA ILE A 29 -0.59 3.48 -12.25
C ILE A 29 -0.45 4.96 -12.62
N PRO A 30 -0.46 5.88 -11.64
CA PRO A 30 -0.18 7.29 -11.89
C PRO A 30 1.25 7.47 -12.42
N ASN A 31 1.48 8.56 -13.15
CA ASN A 31 2.81 8.82 -13.68
C ASN A 31 3.83 9.05 -12.57
N VAL A 32 5.12 8.95 -12.92
CA VAL A 32 6.22 9.01 -11.97
C VAL A 32 6.28 10.33 -11.19
N PHE A 33 5.98 11.45 -11.84
CA PHE A 33 6.03 12.75 -11.17
C PHE A 33 4.94 12.86 -10.11
N ARG A 34 3.72 12.43 -10.43
CA ARG A 34 2.60 12.46 -9.47
C ARG A 34 2.89 11.59 -8.25
N ARG A 35 3.48 10.40 -8.47
CA ARG A 35 3.81 9.48 -7.38
C ARG A 35 4.94 9.98 -6.48
N HIS A 36 5.86 10.80 -7.00
CA HIS A 36 7.00 11.33 -6.26
C HIS A 36 6.73 12.68 -5.59
N LEU A 37 5.64 13.37 -5.96
CA LEU A 37 5.31 14.71 -5.49
C LEU A 37 4.02 14.74 -4.67
N LEU A 38 3.70 13.65 -3.99
CA LEU A 38 2.52 13.56 -3.13
C LEU A 38 2.70 14.41 -1.87
N ARG A 39 1.58 14.92 -1.36
CA ARG A 39 1.53 15.85 -0.23
C ARG A 39 0.70 15.28 0.92
N PRO A 40 0.92 15.76 2.15
CA PRO A 40 0.06 15.40 3.28
C PRO A 40 -1.42 15.62 2.96
N LYS A 41 -2.26 14.75 3.50
CA LYS A 41 -3.72 14.69 3.32
C LYS A 41 -4.18 14.12 1.98
N GLN A 42 -3.30 13.93 1.00
CA GLN A 42 -3.67 13.15 -0.18
C GLN A 42 -3.92 11.70 0.20
N ILE A 43 -4.86 11.08 -0.51
CA ILE A 43 -5.25 9.69 -0.29
C ILE A 43 -4.80 8.87 -1.48
N VAL A 44 -4.07 7.79 -1.22
CA VAL A 44 -3.53 6.93 -2.27
C VAL A 44 -3.93 5.48 -2.02
N LYS A 45 -3.99 4.70 -3.08
CA LYS A 45 -4.26 3.26 -3.00
C LYS A 45 -2.96 2.48 -3.15
N LEU A 46 -2.77 1.52 -2.28
CA LEU A 46 -1.63 0.61 -2.26
C LEU A 46 -2.11 -0.83 -2.30
N VAL A 47 -1.24 -1.74 -2.73
CA VAL A 47 -1.53 -3.18 -2.78
C VAL A 47 -0.89 -3.84 -1.57
N PHE A 48 -1.72 -4.38 -0.68
CA PHE A 48 -1.28 -5.05 0.55
C PHE A 48 -1.32 -6.56 0.34
N ARG A 49 -0.19 -7.21 0.57
CA ARG A 49 -0.08 -8.66 0.62
C ARG A 49 -0.08 -9.04 2.09
N ILE A 50 -1.04 -9.89 2.49
CA ILE A 50 -1.31 -10.19 3.90
C ILE A 50 -1.16 -11.69 4.12
N ALA A 51 -0.32 -12.07 5.08
CA ALA A 51 -0.13 -13.46 5.47
C ALA A 51 -1.24 -13.88 6.43
N LEU A 52 -1.83 -15.03 6.16
CA LEU A 52 -2.89 -15.61 6.99
C LEU A 52 -2.47 -17.00 7.45
N ARG A 53 -2.92 -17.37 8.63
CA ARG A 53 -2.72 -18.72 9.15
C ARG A 53 -4.05 -19.23 9.68
N ASP A 54 -4.48 -20.40 9.20
CA ASP A 54 -5.71 -21.02 9.67
C ASP A 54 -5.50 -21.84 10.95
N ASP A 55 -6.58 -22.45 11.46
CA ASP A 55 -6.55 -23.24 12.69
C ASP A 55 -5.65 -24.47 12.59
N THR A 56 -5.35 -24.93 11.39
CA THR A 56 -4.45 -26.07 11.15
C THR A 56 -2.99 -25.67 11.02
N GLY A 57 -2.70 -24.36 11.05
CA GLY A 57 -1.36 -23.82 10.84
C GLY A 57 -0.97 -23.63 9.38
N LEU A 58 -1.91 -23.86 8.44
CA LEU A 58 -1.66 -23.61 7.02
C LEU A 58 -1.53 -22.11 6.77
N GLU A 59 -0.43 -21.72 6.15
CA GLU A 59 -0.17 -20.32 5.76
C GLU A 59 -0.66 -20.07 4.33
N THR A 60 -1.42 -18.99 4.17
CA THR A 60 -1.86 -18.50 2.86
C THR A 60 -1.61 -17.00 2.78
N GLU A 61 -1.77 -16.42 1.59
CA GLU A 61 -1.65 -14.99 1.38
C GLU A 61 -2.89 -14.47 0.69
N GLU A 62 -3.35 -13.30 1.15
CA GLU A 62 -4.41 -12.54 0.49
C GLU A 62 -3.86 -11.20 0.04
N VAL A 63 -4.40 -10.68 -1.06
CA VAL A 63 -4.00 -9.37 -1.60
C VAL A 63 -5.21 -8.47 -1.59
N GLU A 64 -5.08 -7.30 -0.93
CA GLU A 64 -6.13 -6.29 -0.91
C GLU A 64 -5.58 -4.95 -1.33
N ARG A 65 -6.36 -4.21 -2.12
CA ARG A 65 -6.05 -2.84 -2.51
C ARG A 65 -6.76 -1.92 -1.53
N MET A 66 -5.98 -1.10 -0.80
CA MET A 66 -6.55 -0.29 0.26
C MET A 66 -6.04 1.14 0.21
N TRP A 67 -6.88 2.06 0.69
CA TRP A 67 -6.56 3.48 0.75
C TRP A 67 -5.71 3.82 1.96
N VAL A 68 -4.77 4.75 1.77
CA VAL A 68 -3.89 5.28 2.83
C VAL A 68 -3.90 6.80 2.74
N ILE A 69 -4.09 7.47 3.87
CA ILE A 69 -4.01 8.93 3.96
C ILE A 69 -2.58 9.30 4.29
N ILE A 70 -1.97 10.15 3.46
CA ILE A 70 -0.59 10.59 3.67
C ILE A 70 -0.55 11.56 4.85
N GLU A 71 0.28 11.23 5.86
CA GLU A 71 0.52 12.09 7.01
C GLU A 71 1.68 13.03 6.76
N ARG A 72 2.77 12.53 6.19
CA ARG A 72 3.94 13.34 5.89
C ARG A 72 4.85 12.69 4.86
N ARG A 73 5.63 13.53 4.23
CA ARG A 73 6.67 13.13 3.30
C ARG A 73 7.99 13.04 4.06
N LEU A 74 8.65 11.89 3.96
CA LEU A 74 9.91 11.62 4.66
C LEU A 74 11.13 11.93 3.82
N GLY A 75 10.96 11.96 2.50
CA GLY A 75 11.99 12.24 1.52
C GLY A 75 11.37 12.19 0.13
N LEU A 76 12.16 12.36 -0.92
CA LEU A 76 11.64 12.29 -2.27
C LEU A 76 11.11 10.88 -2.55
N GLY A 77 9.79 10.78 -2.78
CA GLY A 77 9.15 9.50 -3.03
C GLY A 77 9.08 8.57 -1.82
N GLN A 78 9.22 9.10 -0.60
CA GLN A 78 9.12 8.34 0.65
C GLN A 78 8.08 8.96 1.55
N TYR A 79 7.16 8.16 2.08
CA TYR A 79 5.97 8.64 2.76
C TYR A 79 5.63 7.84 4.01
N GLU A 80 4.95 8.51 4.93
CA GLU A 80 4.30 7.91 6.08
C GLU A 80 2.83 8.28 6.04
N GLY A 81 1.96 7.28 6.20
CA GLY A 81 0.53 7.49 6.18
C GLY A 81 -0.21 6.63 7.17
N LEU A 82 -1.53 6.77 7.16
CA LEU A 82 -2.44 5.97 7.99
C LEU A 82 -3.38 5.19 7.08
N LEU A 83 -3.52 3.90 7.37
CA LEU A 83 -4.47 3.05 6.66
C LEU A 83 -5.89 3.58 6.88
N ASP A 84 -6.65 3.73 5.78
CA ASP A 84 -8.02 4.24 5.79
C ASP A 84 -9.00 3.16 5.31
N ASN A 85 -8.74 1.93 5.69
CA ASN A 85 -9.54 0.76 5.38
C ASN A 85 -9.40 -0.28 6.48
N ASP A 86 -10.43 -1.12 6.64
CA ASP A 86 -10.34 -2.35 7.40
C ASP A 86 -10.32 -3.52 6.43
N PRO A 87 -9.26 -4.35 6.41
CA PRO A 87 -9.18 -5.49 5.49
C PRO A 87 -10.30 -6.50 5.74
N TYR A 88 -10.77 -7.14 4.68
CA TYR A 88 -11.77 -8.19 4.79
C TYR A 88 -11.19 -9.50 5.35
N CYS A 89 -9.92 -9.76 5.07
CA CYS A 89 -9.32 -11.08 5.35
C CYS A 89 -8.76 -11.23 6.77
N THR A 90 -8.63 -10.15 7.53
CA THR A 90 -8.04 -10.22 8.87
C THR A 90 -8.52 -9.09 9.77
N GLU A 91 -8.55 -9.33 11.07
CA GLU A 91 -8.81 -8.31 12.08
C GLU A 91 -7.51 -7.76 12.70
N GLY A 92 -6.36 -8.36 12.35
CA GLY A 92 -5.06 -7.94 12.88
C GLY A 92 -4.54 -6.62 12.33
N ILE A 93 -5.09 -6.18 11.19
CA ILE A 93 -4.76 -4.93 10.53
C ILE A 93 -6.02 -4.09 10.51
N LYS A 94 -5.93 -2.83 10.96
CA LYS A 94 -7.10 -1.96 11.08
C LYS A 94 -6.83 -0.56 10.57
N SER A 95 -7.90 0.14 10.21
CA SER A 95 -7.86 1.56 9.90
C SER A 95 -7.14 2.33 11.01
N GLY A 96 -6.29 3.27 10.63
CA GLY A 96 -5.45 4.04 11.55
C GLY A 96 -4.05 3.48 11.74
N MET A 97 -3.77 2.29 11.24
CA MET A 97 -2.43 1.71 11.30
C MET A 97 -1.44 2.55 10.47
N LYS A 98 -0.25 2.78 11.03
CA LYS A 98 0.81 3.50 10.33
C LYS A 98 1.38 2.65 9.19
N VAL A 99 1.54 3.26 8.02
CA VAL A 99 2.07 2.62 6.81
C VAL A 99 3.20 3.48 6.27
N PHE A 100 4.38 2.89 6.14
CA PHE A 100 5.49 3.50 5.39
C PHE A 100 5.46 2.96 3.97
N PHE A 101 5.61 3.85 2.99
CA PHE A 101 5.59 3.43 1.59
C PHE A 101 6.42 4.36 0.72
N GLU A 102 6.70 3.90 -0.48
CA GLU A 102 7.46 4.61 -1.48
C GLU A 102 6.60 4.87 -2.72
N ALA A 103 7.06 5.76 -3.60
CA ALA A 103 6.34 6.10 -4.83
C ALA A 103 5.99 4.87 -5.68
N ARG A 104 6.85 3.86 -5.72
CA ARG A 104 6.62 2.63 -6.50
C ARG A 104 5.43 1.81 -6.01
N HIS A 105 4.97 2.02 -4.78
CA HIS A 105 3.83 1.31 -4.21
C HIS A 105 2.48 1.92 -4.59
N VAL A 106 2.47 3.17 -5.06
CA VAL A 106 1.23 3.91 -5.33
C VAL A 106 0.63 3.47 -6.65
N ILE A 107 -0.59 2.93 -6.59
CA ILE A 107 -1.30 2.46 -7.79
C ILE A 107 -2.45 3.37 -8.21
N GLN A 108 -2.91 4.24 -7.31
CA GLN A 108 -3.99 5.18 -7.60
C GLN A 108 -3.91 6.36 -6.63
N ILE A 109 -4.28 7.54 -7.10
CA ILE A 109 -4.42 8.74 -6.28
C ILE A 109 -5.90 9.11 -6.29
N HIS A 110 -6.49 9.35 -5.11
CA HIS A 110 -7.91 9.67 -5.01
C HIS A 110 -8.21 10.99 -5.73
N ALA A 111 -9.21 10.99 -6.60
CA ALA A 111 -9.49 12.12 -7.51
C ALA A 111 -9.81 13.42 -6.76
N ALA A 112 -10.46 13.36 -5.61
CA ALA A 112 -10.80 14.53 -4.81
C ALA A 112 -9.56 15.27 -4.28
N ASN A 113 -8.39 14.63 -4.29
CA ASN A 113 -7.13 15.17 -3.80
C ASN A 113 -6.11 15.40 -4.92
N ALA A 114 -6.54 15.23 -6.13
CA ALA A 114 -5.67 15.38 -7.31
C ALA A 114 -5.44 16.85 -7.65
#